data_9e708a09862866d6c5c6e0d67c3d839a
#
_entry.id   9e708a09862866d6c5c6e0d67c3d839a
#
_cell.length_a   1.000
_cell.length_b   1.000
_cell.length_c   1.000
_cell.angle_alpha   90.00
_cell.angle_beta   90.00
_cell.angle_gamma   90.00
#
_symmetry.space_group_name_H-M   'P 1'
#
loop_
_entity.id
_entity.type
_entity.pdbx_description
1 polymer ?
#
loop_
_entity_poly.entity_id
_entity_poly.type
_entity_poly.pdbx_seq_one_letter_code
_entity_poly.pdbx_strand_id
1 'polypeptide(L)'
;MKLNKKLFLLPVAAMGMGLTSCGSDWLDITNNTEDPVEVYYTKEANIQQAVVAAYDPLHWFDYANNYCGLNIFPEVIADQCFPGGQDLNDMSQWKTVFNFNTTPTEVLNLTSYSNAYSGVKRCNDAIHYMYDYWKPVTDQELANREYYESQVLALRAFFYNYLWHWWGNIAYYTTNLDGDYLAPQYTADEVYEFIMEDIEKVIELDRLPEKCESAELGRVTKHFVYMLYAEVVMYQNDEKRKPTALQYMEDIINSNKYDLVSDFASIWEVEGEWGIESIWEINYSDYQAGRNWSWGGTAGGTVVPAMILPRGYESKKDKIYDNTGWGFATVRKSTYDSYDPADKRRDASIWQPAADSYKHGYQDTGYFLAKYAGKIGGNTGQLADAILNYNNNLRLYRFSETLLNAAELGSPNAQAYLDRVRARAGLGSVPATRDNIIQERAWEFLGEGKRYWDLIRTGLAVDYLVKDDLSEFPEGRTGSYTPNKKYLPFSQSEIDNCRGTLKQNDDYFK
;
A
#
# COMPACT_ATOMS: atom_id res chain seq x y z
N MET A 1 2.87 77.38 17.32
CA MET A 1 3.87 78.28 17.93
C MET A 1 5.24 77.72 17.56
N LYS A 2 5.98 78.51 16.74
CA LYS A 2 7.40 78.57 16.33
C LYS A 2 8.35 77.46 16.79
N LEU A 3 8.81 76.65 15.84
CA LEU A 3 10.17 76.58 15.21
C LEU A 3 11.38 76.91 16.13
N ASN A 4 12.32 75.94 16.17
CA ASN A 4 13.69 76.32 15.88
C ASN A 4 14.55 75.11 15.47
N LYS A 5 15.07 75.17 14.22
CA LYS A 5 16.12 74.34 13.66
C LYS A 5 17.45 74.76 14.25
N LYS A 6 18.30 73.83 14.66
CA LYS A 6 19.76 74.03 14.70
C LYS A 6 20.45 72.87 14.00
N LEU A 7 21.01 73.25 12.88
CA LEU A 7 21.96 72.51 12.08
C LEU A 7 23.32 72.46 12.82
N PHE A 8 23.87 71.26 13.00
CA PHE A 8 25.26 71.08 13.34
C PHE A 8 25.95 70.21 12.29
N LEU A 9 26.82 70.89 11.51
CA LEU A 9 27.81 70.29 10.65
C LEU A 9 28.97 69.78 11.50
N LEU A 10 29.34 68.51 11.35
CA LEU A 10 30.61 67.97 11.83
C LEU A 10 31.33 67.26 10.70
N PRO A 11 32.64 67.29 10.61
CA PRO A 11 33.40 67.00 9.39
C PRO A 11 33.59 65.47 9.19
N VAL A 12 33.59 65.10 7.94
CA VAL A 12 33.98 63.78 7.45
C VAL A 12 35.51 63.63 7.64
N ALA A 13 35.90 62.76 8.58
CA ALA A 13 37.26 62.23 8.62
C ALA A 13 37.24 60.87 7.93
N ALA A 14 37.79 60.80 6.73
CA ALA A 14 38.05 59.57 6.03
C ALA A 14 39.17 58.80 6.73
N MET A 15 38.83 57.74 7.48
CA MET A 15 39.76 56.68 7.85
C MET A 15 39.58 55.53 6.94
N GLY A 16 40.51 55.31 6.04
CA GLY A 16 40.67 54.09 5.29
C GLY A 16 40.99 52.93 6.25
N MET A 17 40.05 52.08 6.55
CA MET A 17 40.31 50.78 7.15
C MET A 17 40.34 49.74 6.00
N GLY A 18 41.50 49.09 5.88
CA GLY A 18 41.71 48.01 4.96
C GLY A 18 40.67 46.88 5.16
N LEU A 19 40.04 46.48 4.09
CA LEU A 19 39.27 45.26 4.00
C LEU A 19 40.26 44.09 4.10
N THR A 20 40.56 43.64 5.31
CA THR A 20 41.05 42.28 5.49
C THR A 20 39.85 41.40 5.26
N SER A 21 39.84 40.71 4.13
CA SER A 21 38.96 39.56 3.85
C SER A 21 39.11 38.59 5.03
N CYS A 22 38.13 38.52 5.90
CA CYS A 22 37.99 37.42 6.84
C CYS A 22 37.75 36.18 5.98
N GLY A 23 38.58 35.16 6.10
CA GLY A 23 38.43 33.89 5.44
C GLY A 23 37.06 33.31 5.74
N SER A 24 36.57 32.50 4.82
CA SER A 24 35.27 31.80 4.86
C SER A 24 35.06 30.90 6.11
N ASP A 25 36.12 30.63 6.83
CA ASP A 25 36.18 29.64 7.93
C ASP A 25 35.35 30.01 9.17
N TRP A 26 35.00 31.29 9.39
CA TRP A 26 34.17 31.66 10.54
C TRP A 26 32.67 31.52 10.30
N LEU A 27 32.26 31.26 9.03
CA LEU A 27 30.90 31.00 8.64
C LEU A 27 30.56 29.48 8.61
N ASP A 28 31.60 28.64 8.69
CA ASP A 28 31.40 27.19 8.86
C ASP A 28 31.00 26.90 10.31
N ILE A 29 29.72 27.06 10.58
CA ILE A 29 29.12 26.55 11.80
C ILE A 29 29.06 25.04 11.63
N THR A 30 30.11 24.35 12.06
CA THR A 30 30.05 22.91 12.27
C THR A 30 28.98 22.63 13.34
N ASN A 31 27.92 21.98 12.96
CA ASN A 31 26.94 21.48 13.92
C ASN A 31 27.63 20.39 14.76
N ASN A 32 28.17 20.76 15.91
CA ASN A 32 28.91 19.86 16.79
C ASN A 32 27.98 18.89 17.58
N THR A 33 26.70 18.89 17.30
CA THR A 33 25.70 18.09 18.01
C THR A 33 25.30 16.83 17.26
N GLU A 34 25.62 16.71 15.96
CA GLU A 34 25.29 15.55 15.13
C GLU A 34 26.49 15.17 14.25
N ASP A 35 26.77 13.87 14.14
CA ASP A 35 27.76 13.37 13.21
C ASP A 35 27.36 13.71 11.76
N PRO A 36 28.28 14.13 10.87
CA PRO A 36 28.00 14.19 9.44
C PRO A 36 27.52 12.83 8.92
N VAL A 37 26.69 12.83 7.88
CA VAL A 37 26.07 11.63 7.31
C VAL A 37 27.12 10.57 6.98
N GLU A 38 28.26 10.98 6.40
CA GLU A 38 29.38 10.13 6.01
C GLU A 38 30.08 9.47 7.21
N VAL A 39 30.02 10.09 8.39
CA VAL A 39 30.58 9.54 9.63
C VAL A 39 29.55 8.68 10.34
N TYR A 40 28.29 9.13 10.34
CA TYR A 40 27.20 8.40 11.01
C TYR A 40 27.00 7.00 10.43
N TYR A 41 26.91 6.86 9.11
CA TYR A 41 26.65 5.59 8.44
C TYR A 41 27.89 4.71 8.22
N THR A 42 29.01 4.98 8.89
CA THR A 42 30.15 4.05 8.93
C THR A 42 29.95 2.83 9.81
N LYS A 43 28.90 2.83 10.65
CA LYS A 43 28.60 1.77 11.63
C LYS A 43 27.43 0.93 11.16
N GLU A 44 27.55 -0.39 11.27
CA GLU A 44 26.49 -1.35 10.93
C GLU A 44 25.13 -1.02 11.61
N ALA A 45 25.16 -0.68 12.92
CA ALA A 45 23.94 -0.34 13.66
C ALA A 45 23.18 0.85 13.04
N ASN A 46 23.88 1.79 12.43
CA ASN A 46 23.26 2.93 11.77
C ASN A 46 22.73 2.58 10.37
N ILE A 47 23.40 1.63 9.69
CA ILE A 47 22.85 1.00 8.46
C ILE A 47 21.54 0.29 8.76
N GLN A 48 21.45 -0.47 9.84
CA GLN A 48 20.20 -1.11 10.27
C GLN A 48 19.08 -0.10 10.46
N GLN A 49 19.35 1.09 11.00
CA GLN A 49 18.35 2.15 11.14
C GLN A 49 17.87 2.66 9.77
N ALA A 50 18.76 2.81 8.79
CA ALA A 50 18.39 3.18 7.43
C ALA A 50 17.50 2.11 6.77
N VAL A 51 17.81 0.83 6.98
CA VAL A 51 16.97 -0.30 6.52
C VAL A 51 15.59 -0.24 7.18
N VAL A 52 15.51 -0.05 8.50
CA VAL A 52 14.22 0.08 9.21
C VAL A 52 13.43 1.29 8.70
N ALA A 53 14.11 2.40 8.42
CA ALA A 53 13.46 3.59 7.85
C ALA A 53 12.83 3.32 6.47
N ALA A 54 13.31 2.34 5.70
CA ALA A 54 12.72 1.96 4.42
C ALA A 54 11.37 1.21 4.56
N TYR A 55 11.07 0.62 5.73
CA TYR A 55 9.76 0.02 6.02
C TYR A 55 8.69 1.05 6.38
N ASP A 56 9.07 2.18 6.93
CA ASP A 56 8.16 3.17 7.49
C ASP A 56 7.09 3.67 6.48
N PRO A 57 7.39 3.93 5.18
CA PRO A 57 6.37 4.33 4.21
C PRO A 57 5.27 3.30 3.95
N LEU A 58 5.43 2.04 4.35
CA LEU A 58 4.37 1.03 4.25
C LEU A 58 3.12 1.41 5.06
N HIS A 59 3.31 2.14 6.17
CA HIS A 59 2.23 2.59 7.05
C HIS A 59 1.51 3.85 6.55
N TRP A 60 2.01 4.53 5.51
CA TRP A 60 1.52 5.85 5.13
C TRP A 60 0.35 5.81 4.15
N PHE A 61 0.10 4.69 3.49
CA PHE A 61 -0.93 4.58 2.45
C PHE A 61 -2.36 4.76 2.96
N ASP A 62 -2.66 4.33 4.16
CA ASP A 62 -3.97 4.44 4.77
C ASP A 62 -4.24 5.76 5.49
N TYR A 63 -3.27 6.67 5.46
CA TYR A 63 -3.36 7.99 6.09
C TYR A 63 -2.89 9.09 5.13
N ALA A 64 -2.82 10.33 5.62
CA ALA A 64 -2.49 11.53 4.87
C ALA A 64 -3.53 11.85 3.76
N ASN A 65 -4.29 12.85 3.92
CA ASN A 65 -5.25 13.53 3.05
C ASN A 65 -6.17 12.69 2.13
N ASN A 66 -5.82 11.46 1.77
CA ASN A 66 -6.58 10.64 0.81
C ASN A 66 -6.93 9.25 1.26
N TYR A 67 -6.38 8.78 2.36
CA TYR A 67 -6.71 7.48 2.95
C TYR A 67 -6.69 6.30 1.96
N CYS A 68 -5.73 6.29 1.03
CA CYS A 68 -5.62 5.28 -0.03
C CYS A 68 -4.98 3.99 0.48
N GLY A 69 -5.58 3.37 1.50
CA GLY A 69 -5.12 2.09 2.02
C GLY A 69 -4.94 1.06 0.90
N LEU A 70 -3.87 0.26 0.98
CA LEU A 70 -3.50 -0.72 -0.05
C LEU A 70 -4.62 -1.73 -0.34
N ASN A 71 -5.49 -1.99 0.64
CA ASN A 71 -6.63 -2.88 0.48
C ASN A 71 -7.92 -2.16 0.09
N ILE A 72 -8.24 -1.03 0.75
CA ILE A 72 -9.57 -0.43 0.62
C ILE A 72 -9.73 0.35 -0.68
N PHE A 73 -8.68 1.04 -1.14
CA PHE A 73 -8.80 1.83 -2.35
C PHE A 73 -9.02 0.98 -3.62
N PRO A 74 -8.26 -0.10 -3.88
CA PRO A 74 -8.58 -1.01 -4.98
C PRO A 74 -9.96 -1.68 -4.84
N GLU A 75 -10.41 -1.93 -3.60
CA GLU A 75 -11.71 -2.55 -3.33
C GLU A 75 -12.87 -1.66 -3.78
N VAL A 76 -12.81 -0.35 -3.44
CA VAL A 76 -13.91 0.58 -3.78
C VAL A 76 -14.02 0.90 -5.26
N ILE A 77 -12.98 0.68 -6.05
CA ILE A 77 -13.02 0.87 -7.51
C ILE A 77 -13.30 -0.42 -8.28
N ALA A 78 -13.28 -1.57 -7.61
CA ALA A 78 -13.70 -2.86 -8.19
C ALA A 78 -15.22 -2.96 -8.34
N ASP A 79 -15.72 -4.16 -8.61
CA ASP A 79 -17.14 -4.45 -8.81
C ASP A 79 -17.87 -4.88 -7.53
N GLN A 80 -17.16 -5.03 -6.40
CA GLN A 80 -17.70 -5.61 -5.17
C GLN A 80 -18.16 -4.57 -4.14
N CYS A 81 -17.59 -3.38 -4.15
CA CYS A 81 -17.94 -2.30 -3.23
C CYS A 81 -18.26 -0.98 -3.94
N PHE A 82 -18.87 -0.07 -3.21
CA PHE A 82 -18.99 1.33 -3.59
C PHE A 82 -18.03 2.19 -2.75
N PRO A 83 -17.61 3.38 -3.24
CA PRO A 83 -16.84 4.32 -2.42
C PRO A 83 -17.49 4.66 -1.08
N GLY A 84 -18.81 4.94 -1.06
CA GLY A 84 -19.51 5.28 0.18
C GLY A 84 -19.20 6.69 0.71
N GLY A 85 -19.22 6.82 2.04
CA GLY A 85 -18.95 8.07 2.76
C GLY A 85 -20.22 8.81 3.19
N GLN A 86 -20.07 10.07 3.64
CA GLN A 86 -21.19 10.86 4.13
C GLN A 86 -22.10 11.35 2.99
N ASP A 87 -21.51 11.89 1.94
CA ASP A 87 -22.18 12.47 0.78
C ASP A 87 -21.30 12.38 -0.47
N LEU A 88 -21.79 12.91 -1.58
CA LEU A 88 -21.08 12.88 -2.86
C LEU A 88 -19.68 13.56 -2.81
N ASN A 89 -19.50 14.56 -1.95
CA ASN A 89 -18.26 15.33 -1.86
C ASN A 89 -17.24 14.69 -0.91
N ASP A 90 -17.70 13.77 -0.05
CA ASP A 90 -16.82 13.06 0.86
C ASP A 90 -15.90 12.10 0.06
N MET A 91 -14.59 12.32 0.10
CA MET A 91 -13.61 11.60 -0.74
C MET A 91 -13.97 11.61 -2.24
N SER A 92 -14.28 12.80 -2.78
CA SER A 92 -14.74 12.97 -4.17
C SER A 92 -13.78 12.34 -5.19
N GLN A 93 -12.48 12.35 -4.92
CA GLN A 93 -11.44 11.74 -5.77
C GLN A 93 -11.65 10.22 -5.94
N TRP A 94 -12.08 9.51 -4.91
CA TRP A 94 -12.41 8.09 -5.03
C TRP A 94 -13.56 7.86 -6.01
N LYS A 95 -14.55 8.77 -6.00
CA LYS A 95 -15.73 8.69 -6.86
C LYS A 95 -15.41 8.96 -8.33
N THR A 96 -14.45 9.86 -8.62
CA THR A 96 -14.00 10.08 -10.00
C THR A 96 -13.23 8.88 -10.55
N VAL A 97 -12.35 8.24 -9.75
CA VAL A 97 -11.66 7.02 -10.14
C VAL A 97 -12.64 5.84 -10.29
N PHE A 98 -13.56 5.67 -9.34
CA PHE A 98 -14.62 4.67 -9.40
C PHE A 98 -15.45 4.79 -10.69
N ASN A 99 -15.72 6.02 -11.14
CA ASN A 99 -16.49 6.30 -12.36
C ASN A 99 -15.64 6.32 -13.64
N PHE A 100 -14.33 6.07 -13.57
CA PHE A 100 -13.41 6.13 -14.71
C PHE A 100 -13.46 7.46 -15.47
N ASN A 101 -13.68 8.56 -14.77
CA ASN A 101 -13.79 9.91 -15.35
C ASN A 101 -12.87 10.93 -14.67
N THR A 102 -11.81 10.46 -14.01
CA THR A 102 -10.86 11.35 -13.33
C THR A 102 -10.11 12.23 -14.34
N THR A 103 -9.75 13.42 -13.89
CA THR A 103 -9.02 14.43 -14.70
C THR A 103 -7.69 14.78 -14.02
N PRO A 104 -6.73 15.42 -14.71
CA PRO A 104 -5.46 15.83 -14.11
C PRO A 104 -5.59 16.79 -12.91
N THR A 105 -6.74 17.46 -12.77
CA THR A 105 -7.04 18.36 -11.65
C THR A 105 -7.77 17.67 -10.49
N GLU A 106 -8.33 16.48 -10.75
CA GLU A 106 -9.10 15.68 -9.80
C GLU A 106 -8.43 14.34 -9.50
N VAL A 107 -7.23 14.15 -10.05
CA VAL A 107 -6.49 12.91 -9.84
C VAL A 107 -6.42 12.60 -8.36
N LEU A 108 -6.70 11.35 -8.10
CA LEU A 108 -6.43 10.78 -6.82
C LEU A 108 -4.97 10.96 -6.50
N ASN A 109 -4.80 11.63 -5.50
CA ASN A 109 -3.72 12.38 -5.07
C ASN A 109 -2.37 11.70 -5.06
N LEU A 110 -1.52 12.52 -5.37
CA LEU A 110 -0.12 12.54 -5.12
C LEU A 110 0.33 11.94 -3.78
N THR A 111 -0.51 11.89 -2.73
CA THR A 111 -0.03 11.41 -1.44
C THR A 111 0.36 9.95 -1.47
N SER A 112 -0.42 9.05 -2.07
CA SER A 112 -0.01 7.65 -2.23
C SER A 112 1.13 7.50 -3.24
N TYR A 113 1.13 8.31 -4.28
CA TYR A 113 2.24 8.44 -5.23
C TYR A 113 3.53 8.89 -4.53
N SER A 114 3.49 10.01 -3.79
CA SER A 114 4.64 10.52 -3.06
C SER A 114 5.08 9.62 -1.90
N ASN A 115 4.15 8.89 -1.26
CA ASN A 115 4.48 7.90 -0.25
C ASN A 115 5.31 6.75 -0.84
N ALA A 116 4.90 6.23 -2.00
CA ALA A 116 5.65 5.17 -2.68
C ALA A 116 7.04 5.65 -3.10
N TYR A 117 7.18 6.86 -3.67
CA TYR A 117 8.49 7.42 -3.98
C TYR A 117 9.32 7.75 -2.74
N SER A 118 8.71 8.08 -1.61
CA SER A 118 9.42 8.21 -0.33
C SER A 118 9.99 6.86 0.10
N GLY A 119 9.28 5.76 -0.15
CA GLY A 119 9.79 4.41 0.05
C GLY A 119 10.97 4.10 -0.85
N VAL A 120 10.86 4.38 -2.15
CA VAL A 120 11.96 4.23 -3.12
C VAL A 120 13.19 5.01 -2.68
N LYS A 121 13.01 6.29 -2.32
CA LYS A 121 14.13 7.13 -1.85
C LYS A 121 14.82 6.52 -0.64
N ARG A 122 14.09 6.08 0.38
CA ARG A 122 14.66 5.48 1.59
C ARG A 122 15.39 4.17 1.29
N CYS A 123 14.91 3.38 0.35
CA CYS A 123 15.64 2.19 -0.13
C CYS A 123 16.96 2.60 -0.81
N ASN A 124 16.94 3.61 -1.68
CA ASN A 124 18.15 4.12 -2.34
C ASN A 124 19.13 4.75 -1.33
N ASP A 125 18.64 5.50 -0.34
CA ASP A 125 19.46 6.03 0.77
C ASP A 125 20.20 4.89 1.50
N ALA A 126 19.46 3.84 1.87
CA ALA A 126 20.06 2.71 2.60
C ALA A 126 21.12 1.99 1.75
N ILE A 127 20.89 1.79 0.45
CA ILE A 127 21.85 1.19 -0.48
C ILE A 127 23.10 2.09 -0.58
N HIS A 128 22.90 3.40 -0.80
CA HIS A 128 24.00 4.37 -0.86
C HIS A 128 24.85 4.29 0.41
N TYR A 129 24.22 4.34 1.61
CA TYR A 129 24.96 4.30 2.87
C TYR A 129 25.71 2.97 3.06
N MET A 130 25.12 1.85 2.67
CA MET A 130 25.74 0.52 2.75
C MET A 130 26.99 0.39 1.89
N TYR A 131 27.04 1.01 0.73
CA TYR A 131 28.12 0.84 -0.23
C TYR A 131 29.15 1.97 -0.20
N ASP A 132 28.75 3.20 0.08
CA ASP A 132 29.64 4.35 0.04
C ASP A 132 30.29 4.63 1.40
N TYR A 133 29.59 4.43 2.49
CA TYR A 133 30.09 4.81 3.83
C TYR A 133 30.48 3.61 4.70
N TRP A 134 29.65 2.54 4.77
CA TRP A 134 29.99 1.37 5.55
C TRP A 134 30.98 0.47 4.80
N LYS A 135 32.07 0.11 5.47
CA LYS A 135 33.12 -0.75 4.90
C LYS A 135 33.21 -2.03 5.75
N PRO A 136 32.39 -3.07 5.45
CA PRO A 136 32.48 -4.36 6.13
C PRO A 136 33.88 -4.97 5.97
N VAL A 137 34.42 -5.53 7.04
CA VAL A 137 35.79 -6.11 7.11
C VAL A 137 35.78 -7.60 7.45
N THR A 138 34.64 -8.12 7.93
CA THR A 138 34.47 -9.55 8.25
C THR A 138 33.49 -10.22 7.29
N ASP A 139 33.58 -11.53 7.13
CA ASP A 139 32.61 -12.30 6.34
C ASP A 139 31.20 -12.17 6.88
N GLN A 140 31.04 -12.03 8.20
CA GLN A 140 29.74 -11.83 8.81
C GLN A 140 29.15 -10.46 8.44
N GLU A 141 29.94 -9.40 8.49
CA GLU A 141 29.49 -8.07 8.08
C GLU A 141 29.13 -8.01 6.58
N LEU A 142 29.87 -8.74 5.74
CA LEU A 142 29.53 -8.88 4.32
C LEU A 142 28.19 -9.61 4.13
N ALA A 143 27.98 -10.70 4.86
CA ALA A 143 26.71 -11.42 4.84
C ALA A 143 25.55 -10.55 5.37
N ASN A 144 25.78 -9.75 6.41
CA ASN A 144 24.81 -8.81 6.94
C ASN A 144 24.47 -7.72 5.91
N ARG A 145 25.47 -7.19 5.17
CA ARG A 145 25.22 -6.23 4.09
C ARG A 145 24.33 -6.80 3.00
N GLU A 146 24.59 -8.01 2.54
CA GLU A 146 23.77 -8.70 1.55
C GLU A 146 22.32 -8.96 2.08
N TYR A 147 22.18 -9.27 3.37
CA TYR A 147 20.87 -9.39 4.01
C TYR A 147 20.11 -8.05 4.05
N TYR A 148 20.80 -6.95 4.39
CA TYR A 148 20.19 -5.62 4.39
C TYR A 148 19.84 -5.15 2.98
N GLU A 149 20.73 -5.39 2.01
CA GLU A 149 20.49 -5.12 0.60
C GLU A 149 19.24 -5.87 0.10
N SER A 150 19.14 -7.17 0.41
CA SER A 150 17.98 -7.98 0.04
C SER A 150 16.66 -7.40 0.56
N GLN A 151 16.64 -6.89 1.79
CA GLN A 151 15.45 -6.26 2.36
C GLN A 151 15.05 -4.99 1.59
N VAL A 152 16.00 -4.09 1.36
CA VAL A 152 15.68 -2.79 0.73
C VAL A 152 15.39 -2.92 -0.76
N LEU A 153 16.00 -3.89 -1.48
CA LEU A 153 15.64 -4.20 -2.86
C LEU A 153 14.22 -4.78 -2.96
N ALA A 154 13.86 -5.70 -2.07
CA ALA A 154 12.50 -6.25 -2.02
C ALA A 154 11.45 -5.15 -1.75
N LEU A 155 11.72 -4.22 -0.84
CA LEU A 155 10.85 -3.07 -0.56
C LEU A 155 10.81 -2.10 -1.75
N ARG A 156 11.94 -1.83 -2.41
CA ARG A 156 11.98 -0.96 -3.60
C ARG A 156 11.13 -1.54 -4.73
N ALA A 157 11.27 -2.84 -4.98
CA ALA A 157 10.43 -3.56 -5.93
C ALA A 157 8.94 -3.44 -5.59
N PHE A 158 8.58 -3.57 -4.30
CA PHE A 158 7.20 -3.42 -3.84
C PHE A 158 6.67 -1.99 -4.09
N PHE A 159 7.44 -0.94 -3.75
CA PHE A 159 7.01 0.44 -3.99
C PHE A 159 6.89 0.77 -5.48
N TYR A 160 7.82 0.30 -6.31
CA TYR A 160 7.71 0.45 -7.75
C TYR A 160 6.58 -0.38 -8.36
N ASN A 161 6.31 -1.59 -7.84
CA ASN A 161 5.14 -2.37 -8.23
C ASN A 161 3.83 -1.60 -7.97
N TYR A 162 3.71 -0.95 -6.81
CA TYR A 162 2.56 -0.10 -6.51
C TYR A 162 2.42 1.06 -7.52
N LEU A 163 3.50 1.78 -7.79
CA LEU A 163 3.51 2.88 -8.76
C LEU A 163 3.18 2.40 -10.18
N TRP A 164 3.75 1.30 -10.59
CA TRP A 164 3.53 0.69 -11.89
C TRP A 164 2.09 0.23 -12.10
N HIS A 165 1.48 -0.38 -11.10
CA HIS A 165 0.09 -0.81 -11.16
C HIS A 165 -0.85 0.36 -11.43
N TRP A 166 -0.64 1.51 -10.77
CA TRP A 166 -1.53 2.67 -10.88
C TRP A 166 -1.24 3.58 -12.06
N TRP A 167 0.03 3.83 -12.38
CA TRP A 167 0.42 4.86 -13.36
C TRP A 167 1.16 4.32 -14.59
N GLY A 168 1.61 3.07 -14.58
CA GLY A 168 2.27 2.42 -15.72
C GLY A 168 3.61 3.05 -16.09
N ASN A 169 3.57 4.06 -16.95
CA ASN A 169 4.75 4.80 -17.38
C ASN A 169 5.17 5.79 -16.31
N ILE A 170 6.21 5.48 -15.55
CA ILE A 170 6.61 6.26 -14.39
C ILE A 170 8.07 6.68 -14.43
N ALA A 171 8.44 7.68 -13.63
CA ALA A 171 9.83 7.97 -13.36
C ALA A 171 10.48 6.80 -12.61
N TYR A 172 11.65 6.35 -13.07
CA TYR A 172 12.37 5.26 -12.43
C TYR A 172 13.83 5.65 -12.17
N TYR A 173 14.31 5.35 -10.97
CA TYR A 173 15.68 5.63 -10.55
C TYR A 173 16.07 4.72 -9.37
N THR A 174 17.34 4.32 -9.35
CA THR A 174 17.92 3.42 -8.34
C THR A 174 18.99 4.08 -7.47
N THR A 175 19.28 5.35 -7.74
CA THR A 175 20.20 6.18 -6.98
C THR A 175 19.48 7.47 -6.59
N ASN A 176 19.96 8.14 -5.54
CA ASN A 176 19.41 9.44 -5.20
C ASN A 176 19.60 10.44 -6.33
N LEU A 177 18.57 11.24 -6.54
CA LEU A 177 18.57 12.26 -7.56
C LEU A 177 19.29 13.52 -7.03
N ASP A 178 20.22 14.04 -7.83
CA ASP A 178 20.94 15.27 -7.53
C ASP A 178 20.31 16.49 -8.24
N GLY A 179 20.56 17.67 -7.72
CA GLY A 179 20.19 18.94 -8.33
C GLY A 179 18.67 19.13 -8.41
N ASP A 180 18.12 19.10 -9.62
CA ASP A 180 16.70 19.40 -9.85
C ASP A 180 15.73 18.26 -9.48
N TYR A 181 16.22 17.13 -9.02
CA TYR A 181 15.44 15.94 -8.66
C TYR A 181 14.56 15.37 -9.81
N LEU A 182 15.00 15.52 -11.04
CA LEU A 182 14.29 15.09 -12.23
C LEU A 182 14.80 13.72 -12.68
N ALA A 183 13.92 12.72 -12.65
CA ALA A 183 14.22 11.38 -13.18
C ALA A 183 13.60 11.19 -14.57
N PRO A 184 14.19 10.35 -15.44
CA PRO A 184 13.58 9.98 -16.69
C PRO A 184 12.35 9.11 -16.46
N GLN A 185 11.32 9.28 -17.30
CA GLN A 185 10.17 8.40 -17.37
C GLN A 185 10.49 7.21 -18.27
N TYR A 186 10.06 6.04 -17.84
CA TYR A 186 10.14 4.79 -18.59
C TYR A 186 8.76 4.24 -18.91
N THR A 187 8.65 3.43 -19.93
CA THR A 187 7.42 2.73 -20.28
C THR A 187 7.06 1.68 -19.23
N ALA A 188 5.79 1.30 -19.15
CA ALA A 188 5.33 0.29 -18.21
C ALA A 188 6.07 -1.04 -18.37
N ASP A 189 6.42 -1.43 -19.60
CA ASP A 189 7.18 -2.66 -19.86
C ASP A 189 8.64 -2.56 -19.38
N GLU A 190 9.30 -1.40 -19.55
CA GLU A 190 10.64 -1.16 -19.02
C GLU A 190 10.62 -1.17 -17.47
N VAL A 191 9.64 -0.51 -16.88
CA VAL A 191 9.47 -0.51 -15.40
C VAL A 191 9.24 -1.92 -14.87
N TYR A 192 8.45 -2.75 -15.57
CA TYR A 192 8.29 -4.16 -15.23
C TYR A 192 9.64 -4.88 -15.16
N GLU A 193 10.48 -4.76 -16.19
CA GLU A 193 11.81 -5.41 -16.21
C GLU A 193 12.68 -4.91 -15.05
N PHE A 194 12.70 -3.63 -14.73
CA PHE A 194 13.45 -3.08 -13.61
C PHE A 194 12.96 -3.60 -12.25
N ILE A 195 11.64 -3.75 -12.08
CA ILE A 195 11.09 -4.39 -10.86
C ILE A 195 11.56 -5.83 -10.76
N MET A 196 11.55 -6.56 -11.89
CA MET A 196 12.02 -7.95 -11.92
C MET A 196 13.52 -8.04 -11.63
N GLU A 197 14.36 -7.10 -12.11
CA GLU A 197 15.79 -7.05 -11.79
C GLU A 197 16.03 -6.97 -10.27
N ASP A 198 15.30 -6.11 -9.55
CA ASP A 198 15.41 -6.02 -8.09
C ASP A 198 14.98 -7.34 -7.42
N ILE A 199 13.84 -7.91 -7.83
CA ILE A 199 13.33 -9.17 -7.26
C ILE A 199 14.29 -10.34 -7.53
N GLU A 200 14.74 -10.49 -8.78
CA GLU A 200 15.66 -11.55 -9.19
C GLU A 200 17.02 -11.42 -8.49
N LYS A 201 17.48 -10.17 -8.25
CA LYS A 201 18.69 -9.92 -7.46
C LYS A 201 18.56 -10.36 -6.00
N VAL A 202 17.41 -10.11 -5.37
CA VAL A 202 17.14 -10.61 -4.00
C VAL A 202 17.16 -12.14 -3.96
N ILE A 203 16.57 -12.77 -4.95
CA ILE A 203 16.55 -14.25 -5.06
C ILE A 203 17.99 -14.81 -5.27
N GLU A 204 18.79 -14.16 -6.12
CA GLU A 204 20.20 -14.52 -6.34
C GLU A 204 21.04 -14.42 -5.07
N LEU A 205 20.86 -13.35 -4.29
CA LEU A 205 21.57 -13.15 -3.02
C LEU A 205 21.24 -14.24 -1.99
N ASP A 206 20.02 -14.75 -1.98
CA ASP A 206 19.53 -15.83 -1.11
C ASP A 206 19.85 -15.61 0.39
N ARG A 207 19.61 -14.39 0.88
CA ARG A 207 19.93 -14.02 2.27
C ARG A 207 18.71 -13.89 3.17
N LEU A 208 17.49 -13.84 2.60
CA LEU A 208 16.27 -13.71 3.39
C LEU A 208 15.84 -15.06 3.98
N PRO A 209 15.35 -15.09 5.23
CA PRO A 209 14.74 -16.28 5.78
C PRO A 209 13.43 -16.62 5.05
N GLU A 210 13.05 -17.89 4.99
CA GLU A 210 11.79 -18.31 4.39
C GLU A 210 10.56 -17.72 5.12
N LYS A 211 10.62 -17.67 6.46
CA LYS A 211 9.61 -17.06 7.35
C LYS A 211 10.36 -16.40 8.51
N CYS A 212 9.84 -15.27 9.01
CA CYS A 212 10.42 -14.59 10.16
C CYS A 212 10.14 -15.31 11.47
N GLU A 213 11.12 -15.25 12.36
CA GLU A 213 10.95 -15.55 13.78
C GLU A 213 10.19 -14.41 14.48
N SER A 214 9.65 -14.68 15.69
CA SER A 214 8.78 -13.75 16.41
C SER A 214 9.38 -12.35 16.67
N ALA A 215 10.71 -12.25 16.78
CA ALA A 215 11.40 -10.98 17.00
C ALA A 215 11.56 -10.12 15.73
N GLU A 216 11.37 -10.71 14.54
CA GLU A 216 11.60 -10.10 13.24
C GLU A 216 10.31 -10.00 12.40
N LEU A 217 9.14 -10.20 13.04
CA LEU A 217 7.84 -10.12 12.37
C LEU A 217 7.64 -8.73 11.73
N GLY A 218 7.26 -8.71 10.45
CA GLY A 218 7.14 -7.51 9.64
C GLY A 218 8.32 -7.29 8.68
N ARG A 219 9.46 -7.96 8.87
CA ARG A 219 10.53 -7.93 7.87
C ARG A 219 10.16 -8.76 6.65
N VAL A 220 10.68 -8.36 5.49
CA VAL A 220 10.51 -9.13 4.25
C VAL A 220 11.22 -10.48 4.35
N THR A 221 10.61 -11.49 3.74
CA THR A 221 11.09 -12.86 3.75
C THR A 221 11.26 -13.38 2.33
N LYS A 222 11.93 -14.51 2.16
CA LYS A 222 12.00 -15.20 0.87
C LYS A 222 10.60 -15.48 0.30
N HIS A 223 9.67 -15.91 1.15
CA HIS A 223 8.31 -16.21 0.70
C HIS A 223 7.48 -14.94 0.38
N PHE A 224 7.75 -13.80 1.04
CA PHE A 224 7.23 -12.51 0.57
C PHE A 224 7.72 -12.20 -0.84
N VAL A 225 9.01 -12.38 -1.11
CA VAL A 225 9.61 -12.11 -2.44
C VAL A 225 9.02 -13.03 -3.50
N TYR A 226 8.77 -14.31 -3.18
CA TYR A 226 8.13 -15.26 -4.07
C TYR A 226 6.67 -14.87 -4.40
N MET A 227 5.91 -14.38 -3.42
CA MET A 227 4.56 -13.86 -3.65
C MET A 227 4.59 -12.60 -4.51
N LEU A 228 5.51 -11.67 -4.25
CA LEU A 228 5.68 -10.46 -5.07
C LEU A 228 6.09 -10.80 -6.51
N TYR A 229 7.01 -11.74 -6.70
CA TYR A 229 7.40 -12.24 -8.02
C TYR A 229 6.18 -12.75 -8.79
N ALA A 230 5.36 -13.60 -8.17
CA ALA A 230 4.17 -14.14 -8.80
C ALA A 230 3.14 -13.04 -9.12
N GLU A 231 2.92 -12.09 -8.21
CA GLU A 231 2.01 -10.95 -8.43
C GLU A 231 2.43 -10.13 -9.66
N VAL A 232 3.72 -9.74 -9.73
CA VAL A 232 4.26 -8.92 -10.82
C VAL A 232 4.21 -9.67 -12.16
N VAL A 233 4.60 -10.94 -12.19
CA VAL A 233 4.58 -11.80 -13.39
C VAL A 233 3.16 -12.05 -13.88
N MET A 234 2.21 -12.32 -12.97
CA MET A 234 0.81 -12.54 -13.34
C MET A 234 0.14 -11.26 -13.81
N TYR A 235 0.48 -10.10 -13.25
CA TYR A 235 -0.08 -8.82 -13.69
C TYR A 235 0.46 -8.42 -15.08
N GLN A 236 1.74 -8.61 -15.36
CA GLN A 236 2.34 -8.39 -16.69
C GLN A 236 1.87 -9.45 -17.70
N ASN A 237 1.42 -10.59 -17.23
CA ASN A 237 1.10 -11.75 -18.05
C ASN A 237 2.35 -12.31 -18.80
N ASP A 238 3.50 -12.33 -18.13
CA ASP A 238 4.76 -12.80 -18.71
C ASP A 238 4.82 -14.31 -18.80
N GLU A 239 4.50 -14.85 -19.98
CA GLU A 239 4.52 -16.29 -20.25
C GLU A 239 5.88 -16.96 -20.02
N LYS A 240 6.99 -16.22 -20.12
CA LYS A 240 8.34 -16.77 -19.91
C LYS A 240 8.64 -16.99 -18.43
N ARG A 241 8.17 -16.08 -17.56
CA ARG A 241 8.41 -16.14 -16.12
C ARG A 241 7.32 -16.90 -15.35
N LYS A 242 6.15 -17.17 -15.95
CA LYS A 242 5.06 -17.95 -15.30
C LYS A 242 5.51 -19.31 -14.76
N PRO A 243 6.33 -20.12 -15.46
CA PRO A 243 6.80 -21.40 -14.89
C PRO A 243 7.63 -21.23 -13.62
N THR A 244 8.44 -20.17 -13.53
CA THR A 244 9.20 -19.83 -12.32
C THR A 244 8.28 -19.35 -11.21
N ALA A 245 7.29 -18.51 -11.53
CA ALA A 245 6.27 -18.09 -10.57
C ALA A 245 5.50 -19.28 -9.98
N LEU A 246 5.11 -20.25 -10.81
CA LEU A 246 4.50 -21.50 -10.36
C LEU A 246 5.44 -22.28 -9.42
N GLN A 247 6.72 -22.41 -9.78
CA GLN A 247 7.69 -23.10 -8.94
C GLN A 247 7.78 -22.46 -7.56
N TYR A 248 7.82 -21.12 -7.48
CA TYR A 248 7.86 -20.41 -6.19
C TYR A 248 6.58 -20.61 -5.37
N MET A 249 5.42 -20.66 -6.00
CA MET A 249 4.18 -20.99 -5.28
C MET A 249 4.23 -22.43 -4.72
N GLU A 250 4.70 -23.39 -5.52
CA GLU A 250 4.88 -24.77 -5.07
C GLU A 250 5.94 -24.88 -3.96
N ASP A 251 7.01 -24.10 -4.01
CA ASP A 251 8.03 -24.07 -2.95
C ASP A 251 7.43 -23.60 -1.61
N ILE A 252 6.61 -22.55 -1.63
CA ILE A 252 5.89 -22.09 -0.44
C ILE A 252 4.96 -23.19 0.10
N ILE A 253 4.18 -23.84 -0.79
CA ILE A 253 3.24 -24.90 -0.41
C ILE A 253 4.00 -26.08 0.20
N ASN A 254 5.07 -26.53 -0.44
CA ASN A 254 5.86 -27.68 -0.02
C ASN A 254 6.78 -27.40 1.18
N SER A 255 6.98 -26.13 1.55
CA SER A 255 7.75 -25.77 2.75
C SER A 255 7.11 -26.27 4.05
N ASN A 256 5.81 -26.53 4.05
CA ASN A 256 4.99 -26.91 5.20
C ASN A 256 5.05 -25.88 6.35
N LYS A 257 5.39 -24.62 6.04
CA LYS A 257 5.44 -23.52 7.02
C LYS A 257 4.10 -22.80 7.15
N TYR A 258 3.17 -23.07 6.26
CA TYR A 258 1.85 -22.42 6.18
C TYR A 258 0.74 -23.45 5.97
N ASP A 259 -0.46 -23.09 6.43
CA ASP A 259 -1.68 -23.83 6.20
C ASP A 259 -2.90 -22.90 6.26
N LEU A 260 -4.05 -23.36 5.80
CA LEU A 260 -5.30 -22.63 5.93
C LEU A 260 -5.80 -22.67 7.39
N VAL A 261 -6.16 -21.51 7.93
CA VAL A 261 -6.84 -21.43 9.23
C VAL A 261 -8.25 -22.01 9.10
N SER A 262 -8.63 -22.89 10.00
CA SER A 262 -9.94 -23.58 9.92
C SER A 262 -11.12 -22.64 10.16
N ASP A 263 -10.97 -21.66 11.04
CA ASP A 263 -11.93 -20.59 11.28
C ASP A 263 -11.51 -19.32 10.52
N PHE A 264 -12.14 -19.09 9.39
CA PHE A 264 -11.83 -17.94 8.53
C PHE A 264 -11.98 -16.60 9.26
N ALA A 265 -12.95 -16.48 10.16
CA ALA A 265 -13.18 -15.22 10.88
C ALA A 265 -12.02 -14.86 11.80
N SER A 266 -11.33 -15.84 12.38
CA SER A 266 -10.20 -15.62 13.29
C SER A 266 -8.97 -15.00 12.61
N ILE A 267 -8.85 -15.06 11.27
CA ILE A 267 -7.76 -14.41 10.53
C ILE A 267 -7.76 -12.90 10.75
N TRP A 268 -8.94 -12.31 10.94
CA TRP A 268 -9.16 -10.86 11.00
C TRP A 268 -9.11 -10.30 12.43
N GLU A 269 -8.86 -11.14 13.41
CA GLU A 269 -8.61 -10.71 14.78
C GLU A 269 -7.12 -10.37 14.98
N VAL A 270 -6.82 -9.57 16.02
CA VAL A 270 -5.43 -9.26 16.38
C VAL A 270 -4.68 -10.54 16.80
N GLU A 271 -5.35 -11.47 17.46
CA GLU A 271 -4.80 -12.77 17.86
C GLU A 271 -4.50 -13.68 16.64
N GLY A 272 -5.09 -13.39 15.47
CA GLY A 272 -4.84 -14.10 14.22
C GLY A 272 -3.62 -13.57 13.44
N GLU A 273 -3.03 -12.47 13.88
CA GLU A 273 -1.86 -11.87 13.24
C GLU A 273 -0.66 -12.83 13.22
N TRP A 274 0.05 -12.82 12.09
CA TRP A 274 1.20 -13.71 11.87
C TRP A 274 0.91 -15.18 12.12
N GLY A 275 -0.37 -15.57 12.01
CA GLY A 275 -0.84 -16.94 12.14
C GLY A 275 -0.28 -17.86 11.04
N ILE A 276 -0.73 -19.13 11.07
CA ILE A 276 -0.23 -20.15 10.15
C ILE A 276 -0.57 -19.84 8.68
N GLU A 277 -1.63 -19.05 8.42
CA GLU A 277 -2.02 -18.67 7.04
C GLU A 277 -1.30 -17.41 6.56
N SER A 278 -0.69 -16.63 7.46
CA SER A 278 -0.02 -15.38 7.10
C SER A 278 1.35 -15.64 6.48
N ILE A 279 1.56 -15.12 5.27
CA ILE A 279 2.87 -15.10 4.62
C ILE A 279 3.58 -13.78 4.94
N TRP A 280 2.86 -12.65 4.81
CA TRP A 280 3.40 -11.35 5.18
C TRP A 280 2.31 -10.33 5.50
N GLU A 281 2.60 -9.51 6.52
CA GLU A 281 1.71 -8.47 7.01
C GLU A 281 2.45 -7.15 7.15
N ILE A 282 1.73 -6.05 7.00
CA ILE A 282 2.18 -4.73 7.43
C ILE A 282 1.71 -4.55 8.86
N ASN A 283 2.67 -4.36 9.77
CA ASN A 283 2.39 -4.18 11.18
C ASN A 283 1.80 -2.81 11.46
N TYR A 284 0.74 -2.77 12.26
CA TYR A 284 0.22 -1.55 12.87
C TYR A 284 0.26 -1.67 14.39
N SER A 285 0.39 -0.55 15.08
CA SER A 285 0.48 -0.54 16.54
C SER A 285 -0.23 0.67 17.11
N ASP A 286 -1.01 0.45 18.13
CA ASP A 286 -1.57 1.50 19.00
C ASP A 286 -0.62 1.86 20.16
N TYR A 287 0.63 1.39 20.12
CA TYR A 287 1.63 1.56 21.16
C TYR A 287 2.72 2.53 20.72
N GLN A 288 3.08 3.49 21.56
CA GLN A 288 4.15 4.49 21.48
C GLN A 288 3.84 5.76 20.66
N ALA A 289 3.90 5.80 19.36
CA ALA A 289 3.76 7.05 18.60
C ALA A 289 2.47 7.07 17.78
N GLY A 290 1.41 7.58 18.36
CA GLY A 290 0.10 7.64 17.71
C GLY A 290 -0.03 8.79 16.71
N ARG A 291 -0.80 8.55 15.66
CA ARG A 291 -1.26 9.59 14.73
C ARG A 291 -2.24 10.53 15.40
N ASN A 292 -2.27 11.77 14.98
CA ASN A 292 -3.28 12.76 15.39
C ASN A 292 -3.71 13.61 14.19
N TRP A 293 -4.82 14.32 14.33
CA TRP A 293 -5.40 15.14 13.26
C TRP A 293 -4.51 16.30 12.80
N SER A 294 -3.59 16.75 13.62
CA SER A 294 -2.69 17.86 13.29
C SER A 294 -1.47 17.39 12.52
N TRP A 295 -1.07 16.13 12.72
CA TRP A 295 0.11 15.56 12.09
C TRP A 295 -0.07 14.06 11.89
N GLY A 296 0.08 13.63 10.66
CA GLY A 296 -0.17 12.26 10.25
C GLY A 296 0.76 11.22 10.86
N GLY A 297 1.91 11.63 11.36
CA GLY A 297 2.89 10.74 11.97
C GLY A 297 3.30 9.58 11.07
N THR A 298 4.49 9.10 11.25
CA THR A 298 5.03 7.97 10.48
C THR A 298 4.80 6.64 11.17
N ALA A 299 4.56 6.64 12.47
CA ALA A 299 4.32 5.46 13.28
C ALA A 299 2.90 5.44 13.83
N GLY A 300 2.45 4.29 14.27
CA GLY A 300 1.17 4.11 14.92
C GLY A 300 0.24 3.14 14.21
N GLY A 301 -1.05 3.28 14.50
CA GLY A 301 -2.09 2.39 14.02
C GLY A 301 -2.57 2.68 12.60
N THR A 302 -3.61 1.97 12.18
CA THR A 302 -4.31 2.14 10.93
C THR A 302 -5.64 2.87 11.13
N VAL A 303 -6.09 3.59 10.10
CA VAL A 303 -7.41 4.24 10.07
C VAL A 303 -8.46 3.39 9.34
N VAL A 304 -8.04 2.36 8.63
CA VAL A 304 -8.91 1.49 7.83
C VAL A 304 -10.13 0.99 8.61
N PRO A 305 -10.00 0.52 9.87
CA PRO A 305 -11.16 0.06 10.64
C PRO A 305 -12.24 1.12 10.80
N ALA A 306 -11.87 2.39 11.02
CA ALA A 306 -12.83 3.49 11.09
C ALA A 306 -13.44 3.82 9.72
N MET A 307 -12.66 3.74 8.65
CA MET A 307 -13.16 4.06 7.29
C MET A 307 -14.34 3.18 6.90
N ILE A 308 -14.26 1.87 7.18
CA ILE A 308 -15.21 0.86 6.69
C ILE A 308 -16.42 0.64 7.61
N LEU A 309 -16.37 1.10 8.85
CA LEU A 309 -17.51 1.00 9.77
C LEU A 309 -18.62 1.98 9.37
N PRO A 310 -19.91 1.63 9.60
CA PRO A 310 -21.03 2.54 9.35
C PRO A 310 -20.96 3.77 10.27
N ARG A 311 -21.40 4.90 9.76
CA ARG A 311 -21.37 6.20 10.48
C ARG A 311 -22.30 6.20 11.70
N GLY A 312 -21.77 6.63 12.84
CA GLY A 312 -22.56 6.79 14.06
C GLY A 312 -23.31 5.53 14.45
N TYR A 313 -22.68 4.39 14.30
CA TYR A 313 -23.22 3.10 14.72
C TYR A 313 -23.45 3.06 16.22
N GLU A 314 -24.64 2.67 16.62
CA GLU A 314 -25.01 2.46 18.03
C GLU A 314 -25.53 1.04 18.20
N SER A 315 -24.71 0.18 18.77
CA SER A 315 -25.14 -1.19 19.08
C SER A 315 -26.25 -1.17 20.13
N LYS A 316 -27.40 -1.72 19.74
CA LYS A 316 -28.55 -1.91 20.67
C LYS A 316 -28.50 -3.26 21.40
N LYS A 317 -27.72 -4.23 20.87
CA LYS A 317 -27.68 -5.59 21.41
C LYS A 317 -26.27 -6.08 21.72
N ASP A 318 -25.34 -5.92 20.80
CA ASP A 318 -24.00 -6.50 20.90
C ASP A 318 -22.97 -5.41 20.64
N LYS A 319 -22.22 -5.01 21.66
CA LYS A 319 -21.14 -4.03 21.53
C LYS A 319 -19.88 -4.68 20.95
N ILE A 320 -19.98 -5.22 19.75
CA ILE A 320 -18.84 -5.87 19.07
C ILE A 320 -18.01 -4.82 18.30
N TYR A 321 -18.69 -3.93 17.55
CA TYR A 321 -18.04 -2.95 16.71
C TYR A 321 -18.01 -1.55 17.34
N ASP A 322 -16.98 -0.78 16.98
CA ASP A 322 -16.80 0.60 17.39
C ASP A 322 -17.86 1.51 16.73
N ASN A 323 -18.11 2.68 17.30
CA ASN A 323 -19.09 3.67 16.83
C ASN A 323 -18.47 4.82 16.02
N THR A 324 -17.20 4.73 15.65
CA THR A 324 -16.41 5.81 15.04
C THR A 324 -16.39 5.79 13.51
N GLY A 325 -17.22 4.99 12.87
CA GLY A 325 -17.20 4.71 11.44
C GLY A 325 -17.48 5.92 10.53
N TRP A 326 -16.91 5.85 9.31
CA TRP A 326 -17.07 6.87 8.27
C TRP A 326 -17.94 6.42 7.09
N GLY A 327 -18.26 5.13 6.99
CA GLY A 327 -19.19 4.57 6.00
C GLY A 327 -18.62 4.46 4.59
N PHE A 328 -17.30 4.30 4.45
CA PHE A 328 -16.69 4.00 3.16
C PHE A 328 -16.70 2.50 2.86
N ALA A 329 -16.43 2.14 1.61
CA ALA A 329 -16.34 0.77 1.13
C ALA A 329 -17.59 -0.07 1.44
N THR A 330 -18.78 0.49 1.19
CA THR A 330 -20.04 -0.24 1.37
C THR A 330 -20.14 -1.38 0.35
N VAL A 331 -20.44 -2.59 0.82
CA VAL A 331 -20.48 -3.78 -0.01
C VAL A 331 -21.74 -3.78 -0.88
N ARG A 332 -21.61 -4.07 -2.16
CA ARG A 332 -22.77 -4.18 -3.06
C ARG A 332 -23.68 -5.35 -2.64
N LYS A 333 -24.99 -5.15 -2.74
CA LYS A 333 -25.94 -6.23 -2.50
C LYS A 333 -25.68 -7.43 -3.42
N SER A 334 -25.34 -7.20 -4.69
CA SER A 334 -24.98 -8.24 -5.65
C SER A 334 -23.78 -9.07 -5.20
N THR A 335 -22.80 -8.44 -4.54
CA THR A 335 -21.65 -9.15 -3.93
C THR A 335 -22.12 -10.06 -2.81
N TYR A 336 -22.95 -9.57 -1.89
CA TYR A 336 -23.51 -10.39 -0.81
C TYR A 336 -24.31 -11.57 -1.36
N ASP A 337 -25.19 -11.33 -2.34
CA ASP A 337 -26.05 -12.34 -2.96
C ASP A 337 -25.26 -13.35 -3.81
N SER A 338 -24.03 -13.03 -4.23
CA SER A 338 -23.17 -13.94 -5.00
C SER A 338 -22.59 -15.09 -4.18
N TYR A 339 -22.53 -14.93 -2.86
CA TYR A 339 -22.08 -16.00 -1.98
C TYR A 339 -23.16 -17.08 -1.82
N ASP A 340 -22.73 -18.34 -1.84
CA ASP A 340 -23.60 -19.43 -1.40
C ASP A 340 -23.99 -19.18 0.07
N PRO A 341 -25.26 -19.35 0.45
CA PRO A 341 -25.70 -19.22 1.84
C PRO A 341 -24.94 -20.11 2.84
N ALA A 342 -24.34 -21.20 2.37
CA ALA A 342 -23.52 -22.09 3.18
C ALA A 342 -22.05 -21.62 3.29
N ASP A 343 -21.62 -20.64 2.50
CA ASP A 343 -20.24 -20.13 2.53
C ASP A 343 -19.95 -19.38 3.84
N LYS A 344 -19.11 -20.00 4.66
CA LYS A 344 -18.72 -19.46 5.98
C LYS A 344 -17.98 -18.11 5.90
N ARG A 345 -17.44 -17.77 4.73
CA ARG A 345 -16.70 -16.49 4.53
C ARG A 345 -17.64 -15.31 4.37
N ARG A 346 -18.89 -15.53 3.90
CA ARG A 346 -19.85 -14.43 3.68
C ARG A 346 -20.01 -13.57 4.93
N ASP A 347 -20.43 -14.16 6.03
CA ASP A 347 -20.73 -13.42 7.25
C ASP A 347 -19.46 -13.02 8.02
N ALA A 348 -18.32 -13.64 7.72
CA ALA A 348 -17.01 -13.22 8.22
C ALA A 348 -16.40 -12.05 7.42
N SER A 349 -16.86 -11.82 6.19
CA SER A 349 -16.39 -10.74 5.32
C SER A 349 -17.36 -9.57 5.23
N ILE A 350 -18.65 -9.82 5.44
CA ILE A 350 -19.74 -8.85 5.24
C ILE A 350 -20.59 -8.76 6.50
N TRP A 351 -20.73 -7.57 7.03
CA TRP A 351 -21.58 -7.29 8.18
C TRP A 351 -22.81 -6.49 7.75
N GLN A 352 -23.99 -6.89 8.24
CA GLN A 352 -25.26 -6.20 8.03
C GLN A 352 -25.81 -5.69 9.36
N PRO A 353 -25.54 -4.44 9.77
CA PRO A 353 -26.15 -3.85 10.95
C PRO A 353 -27.64 -3.63 10.78
N ALA A 354 -28.38 -3.53 11.89
CA ALA A 354 -29.78 -3.11 11.83
C ALA A 354 -29.88 -1.69 11.24
N ALA A 355 -30.79 -1.47 10.30
CA ALA A 355 -30.90 -0.19 9.58
C ALA A 355 -31.12 1.02 10.49
N ASP A 356 -31.75 0.85 11.67
CA ASP A 356 -31.97 1.90 12.66
C ASP A 356 -30.83 2.08 13.66
N SER A 357 -29.69 1.35 13.48
CA SER A 357 -28.57 1.39 14.40
C SER A 357 -27.42 2.29 13.95
N TYR A 358 -27.50 2.89 12.77
CA TYR A 358 -26.46 3.76 12.22
C TYR A 358 -27.04 4.89 11.35
N LYS A 359 -26.21 5.84 10.94
CA LYS A 359 -26.60 6.93 10.05
C LYS A 359 -26.34 6.54 8.60
N HIS A 360 -27.38 6.55 7.78
CA HIS A 360 -27.25 6.31 6.35
C HIS A 360 -26.43 7.41 5.67
N GLY A 361 -25.54 7.02 4.79
CA GLY A 361 -24.66 7.89 4.02
C GLY A 361 -24.85 7.70 2.51
N TYR A 362 -23.90 8.25 1.74
CA TYR A 362 -23.88 8.11 0.28
C TYR A 362 -23.52 6.67 -0.10
N GLN A 363 -24.22 6.13 -1.11
CA GLN A 363 -24.02 4.75 -1.57
C GLN A 363 -24.19 3.71 -0.45
N ASP A 364 -25.04 3.99 0.53
CA ASP A 364 -25.36 3.06 1.59
C ASP A 364 -26.19 1.88 1.07
N THR A 365 -25.66 0.69 1.22
CA THR A 365 -26.29 -0.55 0.80
C THR A 365 -26.88 -1.36 1.95
N GLY A 366 -26.56 -0.97 3.20
CA GLY A 366 -26.84 -1.76 4.39
C GLY A 366 -25.86 -2.90 4.63
N TYR A 367 -24.84 -3.07 3.76
CA TYR A 367 -23.80 -4.08 3.88
C TYR A 367 -22.43 -3.42 4.01
N PHE A 368 -21.64 -3.84 5.00
CA PHE A 368 -20.34 -3.27 5.32
C PHE A 368 -19.28 -4.36 5.37
N LEU A 369 -18.03 -4.01 5.11
CA LEU A 369 -16.91 -4.94 5.28
C LEU A 369 -16.76 -5.30 6.77
N ALA A 370 -16.61 -6.59 7.06
CA ALA A 370 -16.37 -7.11 8.40
C ALA A 370 -14.88 -7.37 8.66
N LYS A 371 -14.12 -7.76 7.63
CA LYS A 371 -12.67 -7.86 7.71
C LYS A 371 -12.09 -6.49 8.07
N TYR A 372 -11.16 -6.44 8.99
CA TYR A 372 -10.54 -5.21 9.50
C TYR A 372 -11.49 -4.21 10.21
N ALA A 373 -12.78 -4.50 10.37
CA ALA A 373 -13.69 -3.60 11.07
C ALA A 373 -13.25 -3.40 12.53
N GLY A 374 -13.31 -2.15 13.01
CA GLY A 374 -12.90 -1.80 14.38
C GLY A 374 -13.79 -2.48 15.43
N LYS A 375 -13.21 -3.33 16.27
CA LYS A 375 -13.90 -4.07 17.32
C LYS A 375 -13.56 -3.53 18.70
N ILE A 376 -14.57 -3.31 19.53
CA ILE A 376 -14.38 -2.83 20.91
C ILE A 376 -13.64 -3.89 21.72
N GLY A 377 -12.51 -3.48 22.33
CA GLY A 377 -11.68 -4.34 23.16
C GLY A 377 -10.77 -5.31 22.37
N GLY A 378 -10.90 -5.33 21.03
CA GLY A 378 -10.03 -6.11 20.17
C GLY A 378 -8.93 -5.22 19.56
N ASN A 379 -9.28 -4.50 18.51
CA ASN A 379 -8.35 -3.68 17.75
C ASN A 379 -8.64 -2.16 17.86
N THR A 380 -9.27 -1.74 18.94
CA THR A 380 -9.59 -0.32 19.19
C THR A 380 -8.31 0.46 19.48
N GLY A 381 -8.12 1.59 18.83
CA GLY A 381 -6.99 2.48 19.07
C GLY A 381 -6.94 2.99 20.52
N GLN A 382 -5.74 3.03 21.08
CA GLN A 382 -5.48 3.42 22.47
C GLN A 382 -4.74 4.76 22.56
N LEU A 383 -4.10 5.22 21.47
CA LEU A 383 -3.20 6.37 21.47
C LEU A 383 -3.82 7.59 20.81
N ALA A 384 -3.40 8.77 21.24
CA ALA A 384 -3.71 10.06 20.63
C ALA A 384 -5.20 10.13 20.19
N ASP A 385 -5.44 10.31 18.89
CA ASP A 385 -6.79 10.20 18.32
C ASP A 385 -7.06 8.71 18.00
N ALA A 386 -7.74 8.02 18.90
CA ALA A 386 -7.97 6.57 18.87
C ALA A 386 -8.49 6.07 17.50
N ILE A 387 -9.36 6.85 16.86
CA ILE A 387 -9.92 6.56 15.53
C ILE A 387 -8.88 6.44 14.41
N LEU A 388 -7.69 7.02 14.58
CA LEU A 388 -6.58 6.95 13.63
C LEU A 388 -5.57 5.85 13.97
N ASN A 389 -5.75 5.15 15.09
CA ASN A 389 -4.73 4.30 15.68
C ASN A 389 -5.25 2.90 16.07
N TYR A 390 -5.96 2.23 15.17
CA TYR A 390 -6.24 0.82 15.34
C TYR A 390 -4.98 0.00 15.12
N ASN A 391 -4.85 -1.13 15.81
CA ASN A 391 -3.66 -1.97 15.80
C ASN A 391 -3.77 -3.24 14.95
N ASN A 392 -4.80 -3.36 14.11
CA ASN A 392 -5.00 -4.54 13.29
C ASN A 392 -4.11 -4.48 12.04
N ASN A 393 -3.17 -5.43 11.92
CA ASN A 393 -2.24 -5.53 10.80
C ASN A 393 -2.97 -5.70 9.46
N LEU A 394 -2.37 -5.21 8.39
CA LEU A 394 -2.81 -5.53 7.04
C LEU A 394 -2.17 -6.85 6.59
N ARG A 395 -2.99 -7.91 6.37
CA ARG A 395 -2.56 -9.18 5.76
C ARG A 395 -2.39 -8.94 4.27
N LEU A 396 -1.15 -8.76 3.82
CA LEU A 396 -0.88 -8.47 2.42
C LEU A 396 -0.90 -9.74 1.57
N TYR A 397 -0.23 -10.80 2.07
CA TYR A 397 -0.18 -12.10 1.42
C TYR A 397 -0.57 -13.21 2.38
N ARG A 398 -1.49 -14.07 1.95
CA ARG A 398 -1.97 -15.22 2.70
C ARG A 398 -1.79 -16.53 1.91
N PHE A 399 -1.69 -17.63 2.63
CA PHE A 399 -1.47 -18.95 2.04
C PHE A 399 -2.60 -19.37 1.08
N SER A 400 -3.85 -18.95 1.31
CA SER A 400 -4.93 -19.14 0.35
C SER A 400 -4.64 -18.52 -1.01
N GLU A 401 -3.97 -17.36 -1.05
CA GLU A 401 -3.54 -16.73 -2.30
C GLU A 401 -2.46 -17.54 -3.01
N THR A 402 -1.50 -18.11 -2.26
CA THR A 402 -0.49 -19.02 -2.83
C THR A 402 -1.12 -20.22 -3.52
N LEU A 403 -2.12 -20.84 -2.87
CA LEU A 403 -2.85 -21.98 -3.43
C LEU A 403 -3.59 -21.61 -4.72
N LEU A 404 -4.29 -20.48 -4.71
CA LEU A 404 -5.07 -20.02 -5.87
C LEU A 404 -4.17 -19.50 -7.00
N ASN A 405 -3.03 -18.87 -6.69
CA ASN A 405 -2.02 -18.48 -7.67
C ASN A 405 -1.40 -19.71 -8.34
N ALA A 406 -1.01 -20.74 -7.55
CA ALA A 406 -0.51 -22.00 -8.10
C ALA A 406 -1.54 -22.68 -9.01
N ALA A 407 -2.81 -22.70 -8.61
CA ALA A 407 -3.90 -23.25 -9.42
C ALA A 407 -4.06 -22.47 -10.74
N GLU A 408 -4.06 -21.15 -10.71
CA GLU A 408 -4.20 -20.29 -11.90
C GLU A 408 -2.98 -20.37 -12.83
N LEU A 409 -1.77 -20.53 -12.28
CA LEU A 409 -0.53 -20.72 -13.04
C LEU A 409 -0.41 -22.11 -13.68
N GLY A 410 -1.38 -22.99 -13.45
CA GLY A 410 -1.48 -24.29 -14.12
C GLY A 410 -0.76 -25.42 -13.39
N SER A 411 -0.69 -25.38 -12.06
CA SER A 411 -0.19 -26.50 -11.26
C SER A 411 -0.89 -27.81 -11.61
N PRO A 412 -0.19 -28.95 -11.66
CA PRO A 412 -0.80 -30.27 -11.73
C PRO A 412 -1.76 -30.54 -10.58
N ASN A 413 -1.61 -29.84 -9.44
CA ASN A 413 -2.44 -29.95 -8.25
C ASN A 413 -3.55 -28.88 -8.19
N ALA A 414 -3.80 -28.14 -9.26
CA ALA A 414 -4.74 -27.00 -9.28
C ALA A 414 -6.11 -27.35 -8.68
N GLN A 415 -6.66 -28.55 -9.02
CA GLN A 415 -7.93 -29.01 -8.47
C GLN A 415 -7.86 -29.18 -6.94
N ALA A 416 -6.81 -29.81 -6.44
CA ALA A 416 -6.63 -30.02 -5.00
C ALA A 416 -6.47 -28.70 -4.24
N TYR A 417 -5.79 -27.72 -4.82
CA TYR A 417 -5.59 -26.41 -4.21
C TYR A 417 -6.89 -25.60 -4.14
N LEU A 418 -7.65 -25.58 -5.22
CA LEU A 418 -8.98 -24.96 -5.22
C LEU A 418 -9.92 -25.65 -4.22
N ASP A 419 -9.93 -26.98 -4.19
CA ASP A 419 -10.76 -27.75 -3.27
C ASP A 419 -10.42 -27.50 -1.81
N ARG A 420 -9.15 -27.28 -1.46
CA ARG A 420 -8.74 -26.94 -0.08
C ARG A 420 -9.36 -25.61 0.37
N VAL A 421 -9.30 -24.59 -0.47
CA VAL A 421 -9.86 -23.25 -0.15
C VAL A 421 -11.39 -23.37 -0.01
N ARG A 422 -12.07 -24.06 -0.93
CA ARG A 422 -13.51 -24.27 -0.91
C ARG A 422 -13.98 -25.11 0.29
N ALA A 423 -13.25 -26.17 0.61
CA ALA A 423 -13.59 -27.03 1.76
C ALA A 423 -13.50 -26.25 3.09
N ARG A 424 -12.49 -25.38 3.26
CA ARG A 424 -12.42 -24.48 4.42
C ARG A 424 -13.64 -23.58 4.52
N ALA A 425 -14.13 -23.07 3.39
CA ALA A 425 -15.36 -22.27 3.29
C ALA A 425 -16.65 -23.08 3.52
N GLY A 426 -16.57 -24.41 3.58
CA GLY A 426 -17.73 -25.29 3.71
C GLY A 426 -18.42 -25.62 2.37
N LEU A 427 -17.74 -25.39 1.26
CA LEU A 427 -18.29 -25.57 -0.10
C LEU A 427 -17.78 -26.86 -0.76
N GLY A 428 -18.61 -27.40 -1.66
CA GLY A 428 -18.24 -28.54 -2.51
C GLY A 428 -17.22 -28.15 -3.60
N SER A 429 -16.64 -29.22 -4.22
CA SER A 429 -15.71 -29.06 -5.33
C SER A 429 -16.38 -28.49 -6.58
N VAL A 430 -15.63 -27.69 -7.32
CA VAL A 430 -15.96 -27.25 -8.69
C VAL A 430 -14.73 -27.45 -9.58
N PRO A 431 -14.85 -27.59 -10.90
CA PRO A 431 -13.66 -27.71 -11.76
C PRO A 431 -12.69 -26.54 -11.60
N ALA A 432 -11.40 -26.82 -11.55
CA ALA A 432 -10.36 -25.80 -11.45
C ALA A 432 -10.14 -25.09 -12.80
N THR A 433 -11.20 -24.48 -13.34
CA THR A 433 -11.11 -23.59 -14.49
C THR A 433 -10.65 -22.20 -14.05
N ARG A 434 -10.10 -21.43 -14.99
CA ARG A 434 -9.71 -20.03 -14.74
C ARG A 434 -10.87 -19.23 -14.13
N ASP A 435 -12.07 -19.33 -14.69
CA ASP A 435 -13.25 -18.58 -14.25
C ASP A 435 -13.63 -18.94 -12.81
N ASN A 436 -13.62 -20.23 -12.47
CA ASN A 436 -13.91 -20.68 -11.11
C ASN A 436 -12.85 -20.25 -10.12
N ILE A 437 -11.56 -20.22 -10.51
CA ILE A 437 -10.47 -19.74 -9.66
C ILE A 437 -10.62 -18.23 -9.42
N ILE A 438 -10.88 -17.43 -10.46
CA ILE A 438 -11.08 -15.98 -10.33
C ILE A 438 -12.33 -15.67 -9.50
N GLN A 439 -13.39 -16.45 -9.64
CA GLN A 439 -14.59 -16.30 -8.81
C GLN A 439 -14.31 -16.70 -7.35
N GLU A 440 -13.54 -17.75 -7.11
CA GLU A 440 -13.13 -18.13 -5.76
C GLU A 440 -12.28 -17.06 -5.10
N ARG A 441 -11.35 -16.43 -5.85
CA ARG A 441 -10.56 -15.27 -5.41
C ARG A 441 -11.46 -14.10 -5.03
N ALA A 442 -12.52 -13.84 -5.80
CA ALA A 442 -13.47 -12.76 -5.53
C ALA A 442 -14.16 -12.92 -4.15
N TRP A 443 -14.53 -14.16 -3.79
CA TRP A 443 -15.12 -14.44 -2.47
C TRP A 443 -14.07 -14.47 -1.34
N GLU A 444 -12.92 -15.08 -1.62
CA GLU A 444 -11.86 -15.26 -0.63
C GLU A 444 -11.25 -13.93 -0.20
N PHE A 445 -11.04 -12.98 -1.14
CA PHE A 445 -10.27 -11.77 -0.91
C PHE A 445 -11.11 -10.48 -0.85
N LEU A 446 -12.42 -10.57 -0.71
CA LEU A 446 -13.27 -9.38 -0.50
C LEU A 446 -12.73 -8.56 0.70
N GLY A 447 -12.47 -7.26 0.48
CA GLY A 447 -11.91 -6.34 1.48
C GLY A 447 -10.38 -6.37 1.60
N GLU A 448 -9.68 -7.15 0.76
CA GLU A 448 -8.23 -7.28 0.74
C GLU A 448 -7.57 -6.55 -0.46
N GLY A 449 -8.36 -5.88 -1.29
CA GLY A 449 -7.89 -5.06 -2.41
C GLY A 449 -7.36 -5.84 -3.61
N LYS A 450 -7.67 -7.15 -3.73
CA LYS A 450 -7.16 -8.00 -4.82
C LYS A 450 -8.04 -7.95 -6.08
N ARG A 451 -9.35 -7.78 -5.93
CA ARG A 451 -10.33 -7.93 -7.01
C ARG A 451 -10.09 -7.02 -8.20
N TYR A 452 -9.79 -5.74 -7.97
CA TYR A 452 -9.52 -4.79 -9.06
C TYR A 452 -8.36 -5.27 -9.94
N TRP A 453 -7.26 -5.69 -9.33
CA TRP A 453 -6.08 -6.16 -10.04
C TRP A 453 -6.32 -7.50 -10.75
N ASP A 454 -7.10 -8.40 -10.16
CA ASP A 454 -7.52 -9.63 -10.81
C ASP A 454 -8.31 -9.33 -12.09
N LEU A 455 -9.25 -8.39 -12.05
CA LEU A 455 -10.04 -7.99 -13.22
C LEU A 455 -9.17 -7.36 -14.32
N ILE A 456 -8.24 -6.47 -13.95
CA ILE A 456 -7.34 -5.81 -14.91
C ILE A 456 -6.43 -6.84 -15.60
N ARG A 457 -5.69 -7.66 -14.83
CA ARG A 457 -4.70 -8.59 -15.37
C ARG A 457 -5.31 -9.74 -16.18
N THR A 458 -6.55 -10.09 -15.89
CA THR A 458 -7.26 -11.15 -16.59
C THR A 458 -8.04 -10.67 -17.81
N GLY A 459 -8.14 -9.35 -18.02
CA GLY A 459 -8.92 -8.72 -19.08
C GLY A 459 -10.44 -8.68 -18.81
N LEU A 460 -10.87 -9.12 -17.63
CA LEU A 460 -12.28 -9.14 -17.24
C LEU A 460 -12.83 -7.77 -16.84
N ALA A 461 -11.96 -6.77 -16.65
CA ALA A 461 -12.38 -5.44 -16.24
C ALA A 461 -13.41 -4.80 -17.20
N VAL A 462 -13.35 -5.10 -18.49
CA VAL A 462 -14.31 -4.59 -19.48
C VAL A 462 -15.73 -5.12 -19.32
N ASP A 463 -15.86 -6.28 -18.68
CA ASP A 463 -17.16 -6.94 -18.46
C ASP A 463 -17.73 -6.65 -17.07
N TYR A 464 -16.87 -6.45 -16.08
CA TYR A 464 -17.28 -6.30 -14.69
C TYR A 464 -17.28 -4.83 -14.20
N LEU A 465 -16.37 -3.99 -14.70
CA LEU A 465 -16.27 -2.58 -14.28
C LEU A 465 -17.07 -1.68 -15.21
N VAL A 466 -18.35 -1.96 -15.33
CA VAL A 466 -19.28 -1.27 -16.23
C VAL A 466 -20.20 -0.31 -15.48
N LYS A 467 -20.82 0.60 -16.20
CA LYS A 467 -21.85 1.49 -15.69
C LYS A 467 -23.00 0.68 -15.06
N ASP A 468 -23.41 1.09 -13.86
CA ASP A 468 -24.55 0.49 -13.16
C ASP A 468 -25.90 0.89 -13.80
N ASP A 469 -26.94 0.10 -13.55
CA ASP A 469 -28.31 0.54 -13.80
C ASP A 469 -28.73 1.56 -12.74
N LEU A 470 -28.68 2.82 -13.12
CA LEU A 470 -29.02 3.92 -12.21
C LEU A 470 -30.52 4.02 -11.90
N SER A 471 -31.40 3.22 -12.56
CA SER A 471 -32.80 3.11 -12.17
C SER A 471 -33.00 2.20 -10.96
N GLU A 472 -32.09 1.23 -10.77
CA GLU A 472 -32.10 0.35 -9.59
C GLU A 472 -31.28 0.96 -8.43
N PHE A 473 -30.15 1.56 -8.74
CA PHE A 473 -29.29 2.23 -7.75
C PHE A 473 -28.80 3.59 -8.28
N PRO A 474 -29.51 4.69 -7.97
CA PRO A 474 -29.22 6.02 -8.54
C PRO A 474 -27.81 6.55 -8.26
N GLU A 475 -27.18 6.11 -7.17
CA GLU A 475 -25.81 6.48 -6.78
C GLU A 475 -24.74 5.51 -7.31
N GLY A 476 -25.10 4.62 -8.23
CA GLY A 476 -24.21 3.64 -8.84
C GLY A 476 -23.10 4.26 -9.70
N ARG A 477 -22.27 3.40 -10.28
CA ARG A 477 -21.20 3.79 -11.19
C ARG A 477 -21.79 4.40 -12.47
N THR A 478 -21.30 5.55 -12.85
CA THR A 478 -21.81 6.30 -14.02
C THR A 478 -20.97 6.08 -15.30
N GLY A 479 -19.73 5.62 -15.18
CA GLY A 479 -18.84 5.33 -16.27
C GLY A 479 -18.43 3.86 -16.33
N SER A 480 -17.73 3.47 -17.39
CA SER A 480 -17.22 2.10 -17.56
C SER A 480 -15.72 2.13 -17.77
N TYR A 481 -15.06 1.04 -17.33
CA TYR A 481 -13.68 0.79 -17.67
C TYR A 481 -13.54 0.52 -19.18
N THR A 482 -12.47 1.03 -19.74
CA THR A 482 -11.97 0.69 -21.09
C THR A 482 -10.45 0.46 -21.00
N PRO A 483 -9.83 -0.34 -21.87
CA PRO A 483 -8.40 -0.67 -21.76
C PRO A 483 -7.46 0.54 -21.69
N ASN A 484 -7.82 1.66 -22.31
CA ASN A 484 -7.06 2.91 -22.25
C ASN A 484 -7.11 3.58 -20.86
N LYS A 485 -7.99 3.14 -19.96
CA LYS A 485 -8.10 3.60 -18.57
C LYS A 485 -7.35 2.73 -17.56
N LYS A 486 -6.52 1.80 -18.06
CA LYS A 486 -5.71 0.92 -17.20
C LYS A 486 -4.83 1.70 -16.23
N TYR A 487 -4.22 2.79 -16.70
CA TYR A 487 -3.32 3.62 -15.91
C TYR A 487 -3.95 4.98 -15.62
N LEU A 488 -3.87 5.42 -14.37
CA LEU A 488 -4.37 6.73 -13.96
C LEU A 488 -3.55 7.85 -14.61
N PRO A 489 -4.17 9.01 -14.90
CA PRO A 489 -3.42 10.19 -15.30
C PRO A 489 -2.61 10.72 -14.12
N PHE A 490 -1.51 11.42 -14.41
CA PHE A 490 -0.78 12.19 -13.43
C PHE A 490 -1.51 13.50 -13.11
N SER A 491 -1.30 14.04 -11.93
CA SER A 491 -1.79 15.38 -11.63
C SER A 491 -1.07 16.43 -12.47
N GLN A 492 -1.76 17.51 -12.80
CA GLN A 492 -1.15 18.59 -13.55
C GLN A 492 0.05 19.20 -12.81
N SER A 493 -0.04 19.30 -11.49
CA SER A 493 1.08 19.80 -10.67
C SER A 493 2.32 18.92 -10.75
N GLU A 494 2.17 17.59 -10.84
CA GLU A 494 3.32 16.69 -11.00
C GLU A 494 3.96 16.85 -12.38
N ILE A 495 3.14 16.91 -13.43
CA ILE A 495 3.63 17.17 -14.80
C ILE A 495 4.42 18.47 -14.86
N ASP A 496 3.89 19.54 -14.27
CA ASP A 496 4.53 20.85 -14.25
C ASP A 496 5.85 20.85 -13.43
N ASN A 497 5.87 20.18 -12.30
CA ASN A 497 7.06 20.03 -11.46
C ASN A 497 8.18 19.24 -12.15
N CYS A 498 7.83 18.24 -12.94
CA CYS A 498 8.79 17.41 -13.68
C CYS A 498 9.38 18.08 -14.94
N ARG A 499 8.98 19.31 -15.27
CA ARG A 499 9.60 20.16 -16.32
C ARG A 499 9.82 19.43 -17.67
N GLY A 500 8.92 18.52 -18.03
CA GLY A 500 8.95 17.79 -19.31
C GLY A 500 9.65 16.42 -19.26
N THR A 501 10.19 15.99 -18.12
CA THR A 501 10.73 14.62 -17.96
C THR A 501 9.61 13.59 -17.75
N LEU A 502 8.45 14.01 -17.25
CA LEU A 502 7.25 13.19 -17.09
C LEU A 502 6.19 13.62 -18.10
N LYS A 503 5.66 12.66 -18.85
CA LYS A 503 4.56 12.85 -19.79
C LYS A 503 3.28 12.25 -19.25
N GLN A 504 2.16 12.87 -19.57
CA GLN A 504 0.83 12.42 -19.16
C GLN A 504 0.46 11.07 -19.79
N ASN A 505 -0.38 10.32 -19.10
CA ASN A 505 -1.08 9.14 -19.62
C ASN A 505 -2.28 9.57 -20.47
N ASP A 506 -2.02 10.22 -21.61
CA ASP A 506 -3.05 10.85 -22.48
C ASP A 506 -4.08 9.84 -23.02
N ASP A 507 -3.73 8.56 -23.09
CA ASP A 507 -4.65 7.50 -23.53
C ASP A 507 -5.87 7.38 -22.61
N TYR A 508 -5.73 7.73 -21.33
CA TYR A 508 -6.83 7.70 -20.38
C TYR A 508 -8.04 8.56 -20.81
N PHE A 509 -7.81 9.61 -21.58
CA PHE A 509 -8.84 10.58 -22.01
C PHE A 509 -9.47 10.26 -23.36
N LYS A 510 -9.02 9.20 -24.03
CA LYS A 510 -9.59 8.71 -25.30
C LYS A 510 -10.69 7.70 -25.01
#